data_3fc6181409ff0a6c8956e16f77e4faab
#
_entry.id   3fc6181409ff0a6c8956e16f77e4faab
#
_cell.length_a   1.000
_cell.length_b   1.000
_cell.length_c   1.000
_cell.angle_alpha   90.00
_cell.angle_beta   90.00
_cell.angle_gamma   90.00
#
_symmetry.space_group_name_H-M   'P 1'
#
loop_
_entity.id
_entity.type
_entity.pdbx_description
1 polymer ?
#
loop_
_entity_poly.entity_id
_entity_poly.type
_entity_poly.pdbx_seq_one_letter_code
_entity_poly.pdbx_strand_id
1 'polypeptide(L)'
;GEPQMKTPDLIKDEVQRLVKKGIAGYTPSNGIYPLRKKISEYYKRKYQVEVSEDRVFITTGSSGAFLLSFLLNFDKGDRVAIFNPVYPAYRNILKSLDIEVVEIYPDINERTINFKLIEKYKELDGVIISNPNNPNGQVFTDVELKYIYNFCKKYKIKLISDEIYHGITYDLELKSCLNFGDET
;
A
#
# COMPACT_ATOMS: atom_id res chain seq x y z
N GLY A 1 4.45 -15.75 4.60
CA GLY A 1 4.78 -15.55 5.97
C GLY A 1 3.59 -15.48 6.90
N GLU A 2 3.18 -16.59 7.49
CA GLU A 2 2.16 -16.58 8.53
C GLU A 2 2.83 -16.23 9.87
N PRO A 3 2.29 -15.26 10.67
CA PRO A 3 2.79 -15.01 12.00
C PRO A 3 2.61 -16.24 12.90
N GLN A 4 3.62 -16.54 13.72
CA GLN A 4 3.56 -17.68 14.65
C GLN A 4 2.69 -17.40 15.89
N MET A 5 2.33 -16.14 16.12
CA MET A 5 1.50 -15.75 17.25
C MET A 5 0.05 -16.18 17.03
N LYS A 6 -0.56 -16.68 18.12
CA LYS A 6 -1.98 -17.03 18.12
C LYS A 6 -2.85 -15.77 17.97
N THR A 7 -3.99 -15.93 17.32
CA THR A 7 -5.00 -14.86 17.26
C THR A 7 -5.41 -14.44 18.68
N PRO A 8 -5.42 -13.13 19.00
CA PRO A 8 -5.86 -12.63 20.30
C PRO A 8 -7.27 -13.10 20.66
N ASP A 9 -7.50 -13.39 21.93
CA ASP A 9 -8.79 -13.95 22.40
C ASP A 9 -9.94 -12.98 22.11
N LEU A 10 -9.74 -11.68 22.29
CA LEU A 10 -10.73 -10.65 21.94
C LEU A 10 -11.29 -10.81 20.51
N ILE A 11 -10.42 -11.16 19.54
CA ILE A 11 -10.85 -11.37 18.15
C ILE A 11 -11.63 -12.67 18.01
N LYS A 12 -11.18 -13.73 18.68
CA LYS A 12 -11.88 -15.03 18.67
C LYS A 12 -13.28 -14.92 19.26
N ASP A 13 -13.39 -14.23 20.40
CA ASP A 13 -14.66 -14.04 21.09
C ASP A 13 -15.64 -13.24 20.23
N GLU A 14 -15.14 -12.19 19.55
CA GLU A 14 -15.97 -11.39 18.65
C GLU A 14 -16.44 -12.19 17.44
N VAL A 15 -15.57 -13.01 16.84
CA VAL A 15 -15.96 -13.91 15.74
C VAL A 15 -17.05 -14.88 16.21
N GLN A 16 -16.89 -15.51 17.37
CA GLN A 16 -17.91 -16.41 17.91
C GLN A 16 -19.24 -15.69 18.17
N ARG A 17 -19.16 -14.46 18.71
CA ARG A 17 -20.35 -13.64 18.96
C ARG A 17 -21.11 -13.33 17.66
N LEU A 18 -20.38 -12.97 16.59
CA LEU A 18 -20.96 -12.66 15.28
C LEU A 18 -21.61 -13.89 14.64
N VAL A 19 -20.93 -15.03 14.68
CA VAL A 19 -21.47 -16.31 14.16
C VAL A 19 -22.75 -16.68 14.90
N LYS A 20 -22.77 -16.60 16.24
CA LYS A 20 -23.98 -16.89 17.05
C LYS A 20 -25.15 -15.95 16.71
N LYS A 21 -24.89 -14.72 16.29
CA LYS A 21 -25.91 -13.75 15.85
C LYS A 21 -26.41 -13.98 14.42
N GLY A 22 -25.87 -14.98 13.72
CA GLY A 22 -26.25 -15.30 12.37
C GLY A 22 -25.85 -14.22 11.35
N ILE A 23 -24.84 -13.40 11.66
CA ILE A 23 -24.34 -12.35 10.76
C ILE A 23 -23.44 -13.03 9.71
N ALA A 24 -24.05 -13.70 8.76
CA ALA A 24 -23.41 -14.28 7.59
C ALA A 24 -24.29 -13.96 6.37
N GLY A 25 -24.09 -12.80 5.75
CA GLY A 25 -24.86 -12.34 4.62
C GLY A 25 -24.00 -11.53 3.67
N TYR A 26 -24.59 -11.06 2.59
CA TYR A 26 -23.93 -10.13 1.69
C TYR A 26 -23.57 -8.81 2.40
N THR A 27 -22.42 -8.30 2.08
CA THR A 27 -21.96 -6.98 2.54
C THR A 27 -21.88 -6.02 1.35
N PRO A 28 -21.90 -4.69 1.59
CA PRO A 28 -21.59 -3.73 0.53
C PRO A 28 -20.24 -4.02 -0.12
N SER A 29 -20.13 -3.81 -1.43
CA SER A 29 -18.92 -4.15 -2.21
C SER A 29 -17.65 -3.45 -1.73
N ASN A 30 -17.77 -2.28 -1.13
CA ASN A 30 -16.65 -1.54 -0.52
C ASN A 30 -16.43 -1.86 0.95
N GLY A 31 -17.16 -2.82 1.53
CA GLY A 31 -17.08 -3.19 2.93
C GLY A 31 -18.11 -2.50 3.81
N ILE A 32 -18.34 -3.08 5.02
CA ILE A 32 -19.34 -2.57 5.95
C ILE A 32 -18.98 -1.18 6.47
N TYR A 33 -19.97 -0.30 6.53
CA TYR A 33 -19.78 1.09 6.95
C TYR A 33 -19.08 1.26 8.31
N PRO A 34 -19.43 0.49 9.38
CA PRO A 34 -18.76 0.64 10.68
C PRO A 34 -17.23 0.41 10.60
N LEU A 35 -16.77 -0.54 9.77
CA LEU A 35 -15.34 -0.80 9.58
C LEU A 35 -14.67 0.34 8.82
N ARG A 36 -15.27 0.79 7.71
CA ARG A 36 -14.75 1.90 6.90
C ARG A 36 -14.61 3.18 7.72
N LYS A 37 -15.64 3.48 8.55
CA LYS A 37 -15.62 4.60 9.49
C LYS A 37 -14.48 4.48 10.51
N LYS A 38 -14.26 3.29 11.07
CA LYS A 38 -13.17 3.04 12.02
C LYS A 38 -11.79 3.22 11.38
N ILE A 39 -11.64 2.86 10.12
CA ILE A 39 -10.40 3.09 9.37
C ILE A 39 -10.20 4.60 9.15
N SER A 40 -11.21 5.33 8.74
CA SER A 40 -11.16 6.80 8.63
C SER A 40 -10.75 7.46 9.96
N GLU A 41 -11.38 7.08 11.07
CA GLU A 41 -11.03 7.55 12.42
C GLU A 41 -9.58 7.18 12.82
N TYR A 42 -9.10 6.00 12.39
CA TYR A 42 -7.72 5.58 12.62
C TYR A 42 -6.72 6.48 11.89
N TYR A 43 -6.95 6.77 10.60
CA TYR A 43 -6.09 7.67 9.82
C TYR A 43 -6.06 9.07 10.41
N LYS A 44 -7.21 9.61 10.82
CA LYS A 44 -7.28 10.91 11.51
C LYS A 44 -6.47 10.93 12.80
N ARG A 45 -6.61 9.88 13.63
CA ARG A 45 -5.90 9.79 14.93
C ARG A 45 -4.42 9.53 14.76
N LYS A 46 -4.03 8.59 13.86
CA LYS A 46 -2.64 8.13 13.74
C LYS A 46 -1.79 9.06 12.89
N TYR A 47 -2.32 9.52 11.77
CA TYR A 47 -1.57 10.29 10.77
C TYR A 47 -2.02 11.74 10.66
N GLN A 48 -3.09 12.13 11.36
CA GLN A 48 -3.73 13.46 11.24
C GLN A 48 -4.18 13.78 9.81
N VAL A 49 -4.57 12.75 9.08
CA VAL A 49 -5.11 12.84 7.72
C VAL A 49 -6.59 12.51 7.73
N GLU A 50 -7.40 13.36 7.12
CA GLU A 50 -8.83 13.11 6.95
C GLU A 50 -9.07 12.32 5.67
N VAL A 51 -9.51 11.08 5.83
CA VAL A 51 -9.93 10.20 4.74
C VAL A 51 -11.42 9.94 4.90
N SER A 52 -12.22 10.32 3.89
CA SER A 52 -13.65 9.98 3.91
C SER A 52 -13.82 8.46 3.92
N GLU A 53 -14.77 7.95 4.70
CA GLU A 53 -15.14 6.54 4.71
C GLU A 53 -15.59 6.02 3.34
N ASP A 54 -16.04 6.89 2.45
CA ASP A 54 -16.42 6.51 1.08
C ASP A 54 -15.21 6.27 0.17
N ARG A 55 -14.02 6.67 0.61
CA ARG A 55 -12.74 6.38 -0.05
C ARG A 55 -12.06 5.13 0.50
N VAL A 56 -12.68 4.45 1.45
CA VAL A 56 -12.16 3.22 2.07
C VAL A 56 -12.81 2.00 1.43
N PHE A 57 -12.00 1.10 0.90
CA PHE A 57 -12.43 -0.16 0.30
C PHE A 57 -11.80 -1.34 1.03
N ILE A 58 -12.63 -2.28 1.46
CA ILE A 58 -12.19 -3.50 2.14
C ILE A 58 -12.06 -4.61 1.11
N THR A 59 -10.90 -5.26 1.08
CA THR A 59 -10.59 -6.31 0.12
C THR A 59 -10.22 -7.61 0.81
N THR A 60 -10.22 -8.70 0.06
CA THR A 60 -9.75 -10.01 0.53
C THR A 60 -8.22 -10.02 0.52
N GLY A 61 -7.63 -9.45 1.56
CA GLY A 61 -6.18 -9.26 1.69
C GLY A 61 -5.63 -8.15 0.78
N SER A 62 -4.35 -7.81 0.98
CA SER A 62 -3.65 -6.78 0.20
C SER A 62 -3.50 -7.16 -1.28
N SER A 63 -3.38 -8.45 -1.61
CA SER A 63 -3.29 -8.88 -3.01
C SER A 63 -4.56 -8.54 -3.81
N GLY A 64 -5.74 -8.64 -3.19
CA GLY A 64 -6.98 -8.15 -3.78
C GLY A 64 -6.99 -6.63 -3.97
N ALA A 65 -6.43 -5.89 -3.00
CA ALA A 65 -6.28 -4.44 -3.11
C ALA A 65 -5.36 -4.05 -4.27
N PHE A 66 -4.22 -4.74 -4.44
CA PHE A 66 -3.31 -4.46 -5.56
C PHE A 66 -3.97 -4.71 -6.91
N LEU A 67 -4.66 -5.85 -7.06
CA LEU A 67 -5.37 -6.16 -8.31
C LEU A 67 -6.36 -5.04 -8.66
N LEU A 68 -7.19 -4.64 -7.72
CA LEU A 68 -8.18 -3.57 -7.93
C LEU A 68 -7.51 -2.21 -8.20
N SER A 69 -6.45 -1.89 -7.46
CA SER A 69 -5.71 -0.63 -7.65
C SER A 69 -5.03 -0.58 -9.01
N PHE A 70 -4.46 -1.70 -9.48
CA PHE A 70 -3.81 -1.74 -10.79
C PHE A 70 -4.84 -1.63 -11.92
N LEU A 71 -5.95 -2.36 -11.84
CA LEU A 71 -7.04 -2.26 -12.81
C LEU A 71 -7.67 -0.88 -12.88
N LEU A 72 -7.69 -0.15 -11.75
CA LEU A 72 -8.25 1.21 -11.70
C LEU A 72 -7.33 2.26 -12.33
N ASN A 73 -6.01 2.08 -12.20
CA ASN A 73 -5.05 3.13 -12.49
C ASN A 73 -4.25 2.90 -13.77
N PHE A 74 -4.20 1.67 -14.29
CA PHE A 74 -3.31 1.30 -15.39
C PHE A 74 -4.04 0.52 -16.47
N ASP A 75 -3.68 0.79 -17.72
CA ASP A 75 -4.10 0.05 -18.89
C ASP A 75 -2.98 -0.89 -19.38
N LYS A 76 -3.34 -1.81 -20.28
CA LYS A 76 -2.39 -2.71 -20.95
C LYS A 76 -1.31 -1.90 -21.65
N GLY A 77 -0.04 -2.23 -21.38
CA GLY A 77 1.12 -1.58 -21.95
C GLY A 77 1.63 -0.39 -21.15
N ASP A 78 0.90 0.06 -20.12
CA ASP A 78 1.41 1.07 -19.19
C ASP A 78 2.68 0.59 -18.49
N ARG A 79 3.53 1.53 -18.09
CA ARG A 79 4.85 1.27 -17.51
C ARG A 79 4.84 1.62 -16.03
N VAL A 80 4.96 0.59 -15.18
CA VAL A 80 4.92 0.74 -13.73
C VAL A 80 6.24 0.34 -13.09
N ALA A 81 6.85 1.26 -12.35
CA ALA A 81 8.11 1.01 -11.66
C ALA A 81 7.92 0.37 -10.29
N ILE A 82 8.81 -0.56 -9.98
CA ILE A 82 8.98 -1.18 -8.65
C ILE A 82 10.45 -1.12 -8.24
N PHE A 83 10.71 -0.90 -6.94
CA PHE A 83 12.08 -0.84 -6.40
C PHE A 83 12.47 -2.19 -5.80
N ASN A 84 13.47 -2.85 -6.38
CA ASN A 84 13.96 -4.13 -5.87
C ASN A 84 14.92 -3.97 -4.67
N PRO A 85 14.95 -4.96 -3.75
CA PRO A 85 14.05 -6.13 -3.68
C PRO A 85 12.63 -5.74 -3.26
N VAL A 86 11.62 -6.41 -3.81
CA VAL A 86 10.21 -6.05 -3.61
C VAL A 86 9.33 -7.29 -3.43
N TYR A 87 8.17 -7.12 -2.82
CA TYR A 87 7.18 -8.18 -2.70
C TYR A 87 6.76 -8.72 -4.08
N PRO A 88 6.93 -10.04 -4.34
CA PRO A 88 6.77 -10.61 -5.69
C PRO A 88 5.38 -10.44 -6.30
N ALA A 89 4.33 -10.28 -5.47
CA ALA A 89 2.96 -10.15 -5.96
C ALA A 89 2.77 -8.92 -6.85
N TYR A 90 3.47 -7.81 -6.60
CA TYR A 90 3.34 -6.62 -7.47
C TYR A 90 3.68 -6.98 -8.92
N ARG A 91 4.88 -7.53 -9.13
CA ARG A 91 5.34 -7.96 -10.45
C ARG A 91 4.39 -8.96 -11.11
N ASN A 92 3.94 -9.94 -10.34
CA ASN A 92 3.10 -11.01 -10.88
C ASN A 92 1.73 -10.50 -11.30
N ILE A 93 1.09 -9.63 -10.50
CA ILE A 93 -0.21 -9.05 -10.82
C ILE A 93 -0.08 -8.09 -12.02
N LEU A 94 0.91 -7.18 -12.01
CA LEU A 94 1.15 -6.28 -13.14
C LEU A 94 1.32 -7.05 -14.46
N LYS A 95 2.19 -8.07 -14.45
CA LYS A 95 2.39 -8.92 -15.66
C LYS A 95 1.14 -9.66 -16.08
N SER A 96 0.29 -10.10 -15.15
CA SER A 96 -0.97 -10.78 -15.50
C SER A 96 -2.00 -9.84 -16.15
N LEU A 97 -1.81 -8.53 -16.00
CA LEU A 97 -2.62 -7.48 -16.62
C LEU A 97 -1.98 -6.90 -17.90
N ASP A 98 -0.93 -7.53 -18.41
CA ASP A 98 -0.14 -7.02 -19.55
C ASP A 98 0.46 -5.62 -19.33
N ILE A 99 0.75 -5.25 -18.08
CA ILE A 99 1.42 -4.01 -17.70
C ILE A 99 2.94 -4.24 -17.71
N GLU A 100 3.69 -3.30 -18.30
CA GLU A 100 5.14 -3.36 -18.35
C GLU A 100 5.73 -3.02 -16.97
N VAL A 101 6.53 -3.95 -16.43
CA VAL A 101 7.18 -3.75 -15.13
C VAL A 101 8.58 -3.18 -15.33
N VAL A 102 8.80 -1.97 -14.87
CA VAL A 102 10.11 -1.32 -14.85
C VAL A 102 10.77 -1.60 -13.51
N GLU A 103 11.76 -2.50 -13.51
CA GLU A 103 12.44 -2.91 -12.28
C GLU A 103 13.64 -1.99 -12.00
N ILE A 104 13.59 -1.26 -10.88
CA ILE A 104 14.67 -0.40 -10.41
C ILE A 104 15.46 -1.16 -9.35
N TYR A 105 16.75 -1.38 -9.62
CA TYR A 105 17.65 -2.08 -8.70
C TYR A 105 18.56 -1.07 -7.99
N PRO A 106 18.91 -1.31 -6.72
CA PRO A 106 19.96 -0.56 -6.06
C PRO A 106 21.31 -0.84 -6.74
N ASP A 107 22.25 0.05 -6.59
CA ASP A 107 23.62 -0.19 -7.01
C ASP A 107 24.20 -1.42 -6.29
N ILE A 108 25.07 -2.18 -6.96
CA ILE A 108 25.61 -3.47 -6.46
C ILE A 108 26.23 -3.36 -5.05
N ASN A 109 26.75 -2.19 -4.70
CA ASN A 109 27.35 -1.92 -3.41
C ASN A 109 26.39 -1.29 -2.39
N GLU A 110 25.16 -0.94 -2.79
CA GLU A 110 24.16 -0.35 -1.93
C GLU A 110 23.15 -1.41 -1.50
N ARG A 111 22.99 -1.57 -0.18
CA ARG A 111 21.95 -2.46 0.39
C ARG A 111 20.59 -1.80 0.50
N THR A 112 20.52 -0.52 0.17
CA THR A 112 19.33 0.31 0.34
C THR A 112 18.80 0.77 -1.01
N ILE A 113 17.49 0.91 -1.11
CA ILE A 113 16.83 1.44 -2.30
C ILE A 113 17.22 2.92 -2.43
N ASN A 114 17.83 3.27 -3.56
CA ASN A 114 18.10 4.66 -3.90
C ASN A 114 16.92 5.22 -4.71
N PHE A 115 16.02 5.93 -4.03
CA PHE A 115 14.82 6.50 -4.64
C PHE A 115 15.11 7.52 -5.76
N LYS A 116 16.29 8.17 -5.76
CA LYS A 116 16.68 9.11 -6.81
C LYS A 116 16.87 8.45 -8.17
N LEU A 117 17.01 7.12 -8.21
CA LEU A 117 17.05 6.39 -9.48
C LEU A 117 15.77 6.58 -10.31
N ILE A 118 14.65 6.94 -9.69
CA ILE A 118 13.39 7.24 -10.38
C ILE A 118 13.54 8.41 -11.37
N GLU A 119 14.48 9.33 -11.14
CA GLU A 119 14.71 10.48 -12.02
C GLU A 119 15.05 10.10 -13.47
N LYS A 120 15.55 8.89 -13.67
CA LYS A 120 15.85 8.33 -15.00
C LYS A 120 14.57 7.93 -15.76
N TYR A 121 13.43 7.87 -15.08
CA TYR A 121 12.19 7.30 -15.60
C TYR A 121 11.04 8.30 -15.51
N LYS A 122 11.08 9.35 -16.33
CA LYS A 122 10.04 10.41 -16.35
C LYS A 122 8.78 10.03 -17.13
N GLU A 123 8.84 8.93 -17.86
CA GLU A 123 7.77 8.44 -18.74
C GLU A 123 7.10 7.19 -18.16
N LEU A 124 6.95 7.15 -16.83
CA LEU A 124 6.22 6.10 -16.16
C LEU A 124 4.75 6.49 -16.02
N ASP A 125 3.87 5.51 -16.05
CA ASP A 125 2.44 5.67 -15.72
C ASP A 125 2.21 5.47 -14.22
N GLY A 126 3.03 4.62 -13.59
CA GLY A 126 2.92 4.35 -12.16
C GLY A 126 4.23 4.01 -11.45
N VAL A 127 4.19 4.17 -10.13
CA VAL A 127 5.24 3.76 -9.20
C VAL A 127 4.60 3.07 -8.01
N ILE A 128 5.16 1.94 -7.61
CA ILE A 128 4.75 1.24 -6.39
C ILE A 128 5.90 1.29 -5.40
N ILE A 129 5.62 1.74 -4.20
CA ILE A 129 6.54 1.69 -3.05
C ILE A 129 5.93 0.86 -1.93
N SER A 130 6.79 0.26 -1.10
CA SER A 130 6.41 -0.39 0.15
C SER A 130 7.19 0.26 1.29
N ASN A 131 6.50 0.72 2.32
CA ASN A 131 7.11 1.40 3.45
C ASN A 131 6.45 1.00 4.78
N PRO A 132 7.10 0.21 5.63
CA PRO A 132 8.40 -0.49 5.46
C PRO A 132 8.41 -1.48 4.30
N ASN A 133 9.55 -1.62 3.64
CA ASN A 133 9.68 -2.46 2.46
C ASN A 133 9.72 -3.97 2.79
N ASN A 134 9.07 -4.76 1.96
CA ASN A 134 9.14 -6.22 1.97
C ASN A 134 10.00 -6.69 0.78
N PRO A 135 11.16 -7.40 0.98
CA PRO A 135 11.49 -8.22 2.17
C PRO A 135 12.53 -7.62 3.13
N ASN A 136 13.17 -6.49 2.81
CA ASN A 136 14.39 -6.05 3.50
C ASN A 136 14.13 -5.15 4.73
N GLY A 137 12.87 -4.76 4.98
CA GLY A 137 12.50 -3.92 6.12
C GLY A 137 12.99 -2.47 6.02
N GLN A 138 13.50 -2.05 4.86
CA GLN A 138 13.92 -0.67 4.66
C GLN A 138 12.74 0.30 4.85
N VAL A 139 13.01 1.42 5.49
CA VAL A 139 12.06 2.50 5.71
C VAL A 139 12.52 3.73 4.95
N PHE A 140 11.61 4.32 4.17
CA PHE A 140 11.83 5.64 3.60
C PHE A 140 11.59 6.72 4.66
N THR A 141 12.49 7.68 4.72
CA THR A 141 12.31 8.87 5.55
C THR A 141 11.21 9.78 5.00
N ASP A 142 10.70 10.68 5.83
CA ASP A 142 9.71 11.70 5.40
C ASP A 142 10.21 12.53 4.21
N VAL A 143 11.51 12.81 4.17
CA VAL A 143 12.13 13.56 3.06
C VAL A 143 12.08 12.77 1.77
N GLU A 144 12.39 11.48 1.83
CA GLU A 144 12.37 10.57 0.67
C GLU A 144 10.95 10.33 0.17
N LEU A 145 10.00 10.08 1.06
CA LEU A 145 8.59 9.94 0.68
C LEU A 145 8.06 11.21 0.01
N LYS A 146 8.33 12.37 0.60
CA LYS A 146 7.94 13.66 0.03
C LYS A 146 8.57 13.90 -1.34
N TYR A 147 9.82 13.48 -1.51
CA TYR A 147 10.50 13.58 -2.79
C TYR A 147 9.82 12.70 -3.86
N ILE A 148 9.56 11.43 -3.54
CA ILE A 148 8.87 10.50 -4.45
C ILE A 148 7.49 11.04 -4.81
N TYR A 149 6.70 11.48 -3.82
CA TYR A 149 5.39 12.09 -4.03
C TYR A 149 5.45 13.28 -4.99
N ASN A 150 6.35 14.24 -4.73
CA ASN A 150 6.50 15.43 -5.57
C ASN A 150 6.96 15.09 -6.98
N PHE A 151 7.83 14.09 -7.14
CA PHE A 151 8.24 13.59 -8.45
C PHE A 151 7.04 13.03 -9.20
N CYS A 152 6.28 12.14 -8.58
CA CYS A 152 5.09 11.54 -9.18
C CYS A 152 4.07 12.61 -9.56
N LYS A 153 3.78 13.55 -8.67
CA LYS A 153 2.87 14.68 -8.94
C LYS A 153 3.34 15.54 -10.13
N LYS A 154 4.63 15.88 -10.17
CA LYS A 154 5.22 16.70 -11.24
C LYS A 154 5.09 16.06 -12.62
N TYR A 155 5.27 14.75 -12.71
CA TYR A 155 5.25 14.02 -13.97
C TYR A 155 3.92 13.29 -14.23
N LYS A 156 2.91 13.51 -13.37
CA LYS A 156 1.57 12.88 -13.45
C LYS A 156 1.63 11.36 -13.40
N ILE A 157 2.58 10.82 -12.64
CA ILE A 157 2.77 9.39 -12.41
C ILE A 157 1.89 8.96 -11.24
N LYS A 158 1.14 7.88 -11.36
CA LYS A 158 0.34 7.32 -10.26
C LYS A 158 1.24 6.71 -9.20
N LEU A 159 1.05 7.09 -7.93
CA LEU A 159 1.80 6.55 -6.80
C LEU A 159 0.92 5.60 -5.99
N ILE A 160 1.35 4.36 -5.86
CA ILE A 160 0.74 3.36 -4.97
C ILE A 160 1.70 3.10 -3.81
N SER A 161 1.23 3.34 -2.58
CA SER A 161 1.99 3.12 -1.36
C SER A 161 1.43 1.94 -0.57
N ASP A 162 2.22 0.88 -0.46
CA ASP A 162 1.90 -0.24 0.43
C ASP A 162 2.45 0.05 1.83
N GLU A 163 1.53 0.28 2.76
CA GLU A 163 1.82 0.67 4.14
C GLU A 163 1.42 -0.43 5.15
N ILE A 164 1.34 -1.68 4.68
CA ILE A 164 0.87 -2.81 5.51
C ILE A 164 1.67 -3.00 6.81
N TYR A 165 2.95 -2.62 6.80
CA TYR A 165 3.83 -2.77 7.95
C TYR A 165 3.91 -1.54 8.86
N HIS A 166 3.04 -0.55 8.67
CA HIS A 166 2.92 0.55 9.63
C HIS A 166 2.50 0.02 11.02
N GLY A 167 3.17 0.53 12.04
CA GLY A 167 2.91 0.14 13.43
C GLY A 167 3.73 -1.04 13.96
N ILE A 168 4.62 -1.63 13.14
CA ILE A 168 5.57 -2.66 13.57
C ILE A 168 7.04 -2.21 13.45
N THR A 169 7.26 -0.91 13.41
CA THR A 169 8.60 -0.30 13.47
C THR A 169 9.03 -0.08 14.91
N TYR A 170 10.32 -0.20 15.18
CA TYR A 170 10.92 0.05 16.50
C TYR A 170 11.40 1.50 16.55
N ASP A 171 10.98 2.24 17.60
CA ASP A 171 11.42 3.62 17.89
C ASP A 171 11.26 4.61 16.72
N LEU A 172 10.38 4.30 15.76
CA LEU A 172 10.14 5.12 14.58
C LEU A 172 8.65 5.25 14.30
N GLU A 173 8.17 6.48 14.27
CA GLU A 173 6.83 6.80 13.78
C GLU A 173 6.88 7.10 12.27
N LEU A 174 6.05 6.40 11.51
CA LEU A 174 5.97 6.57 10.06
C LEU A 174 4.83 7.51 9.70
N LYS A 175 5.04 8.29 8.64
CA LYS A 175 3.96 9.01 7.97
C LYS A 175 3.37 8.17 6.84
N SER A 176 2.07 8.28 6.65
CA SER A 176 1.43 7.81 5.43
C SER A 176 1.79 8.71 4.25
N CYS A 177 1.85 8.17 3.05
CA CYS A 177 1.99 8.98 1.83
C CYS A 177 0.86 10.01 1.71
N LEU A 178 -0.31 9.75 2.27
CA LEU A 178 -1.42 10.71 2.32
C LEU A 178 -1.10 11.99 3.13
N ASN A 179 -0.07 12.00 3.97
CA ASN A 179 0.40 13.23 4.63
C ASN A 179 1.01 14.25 3.65
N PHE A 180 1.39 13.82 2.46
CA PHE A 180 1.97 14.70 1.44
C PHE A 180 0.94 15.15 0.39
N GLY A 181 -0.21 14.52 0.35
CA GLY A 181 -1.34 14.81 -0.52
C GLY A 181 -2.02 13.54 -1.03
N ASP A 182 -3.16 13.70 -1.68
CA ASP A 182 -4.00 12.62 -2.18
C ASP A 182 -4.32 12.75 -3.69
N GLU A 183 -3.51 13.52 -4.41
CA GLU A 183 -3.74 13.88 -5.81
C GLU A 183 -2.96 13.00 -6.81
N THR A 184 -2.35 11.90 -6.36
CA THR A 184 -1.55 10.99 -7.22
C THR A 184 -2.27 9.67 -7.42
#